data_2d86cb6e7596b5ffa8cf22b6173af194
#
_entry.id   2d86cb6e7596b5ffa8cf22b6173af194
#
_cell.length_a   1.000
_cell.length_b   1.000
_cell.length_c   1.000
_cell.angle_alpha   90.00
_cell.angle_beta   90.00
_cell.angle_gamma   90.00
#
_symmetry.space_group_name_H-M   'P 1'
#
loop_
_entity.id
_entity.type
_entity.pdbx_description
1 polymer ?
#
loop_
_entity_poly.entity_id
_entity_poly.type
_entity_poly.pdbx_seq_one_letter_code
_entity_poly.pdbx_strand_id
1 'polypeptide(L)'
;MHRSKLIILGAASALFFTAGAQAKPRLTVDAAHDVHFGNYGTFDWAGTTPPRGFNSVQYQRVQRDIAGKLGNKGYKHAPKGDLTLALSVGKLTKVDLDRWNHWGYHDAYTHSEGQVSLDAFDSKTKRAVWHGQVTDAINPNKPDAGKLQAAVDQLLEKFPSH
;
A
#
# COMPACT_ATOMS: atom_id res chain seq x y z
N MET A 1 46.06 52.04 -40.53
CA MET A 1 45.31 50.77 -40.68
C MET A 1 45.22 50.12 -39.33
N HIS A 2 44.11 50.38 -38.59
CA HIS A 2 43.84 49.76 -37.28
C HIS A 2 42.83 48.66 -37.49
N ARG A 3 43.20 47.40 -37.21
CA ARG A 3 42.32 46.26 -37.23
C ARG A 3 41.84 46.00 -35.75
N SER A 4 40.61 46.43 -35.48
CA SER A 4 39.93 46.07 -34.21
C SER A 4 39.52 44.60 -34.22
N LYS A 5 40.02 43.82 -33.23
CA LYS A 5 39.58 42.45 -32.99
C LYS A 5 38.38 42.50 -32.06
N LEU A 6 37.24 42.05 -32.55
CA LEU A 6 36.01 41.88 -31.76
C LEU A 6 36.11 40.54 -31.01
N ILE A 7 36.14 40.58 -29.68
CA ILE A 7 36.10 39.40 -28.85
C ILE A 7 34.63 39.17 -28.47
N ILE A 8 34.02 38.10 -28.98
CA ILE A 8 32.68 37.67 -28.61
C ILE A 8 32.83 36.79 -27.39
N LEU A 9 32.39 37.31 -26.24
CA LEU A 9 32.31 36.55 -24.98
C LEU A 9 31.00 35.75 -24.98
N GLY A 10 31.07 34.46 -25.28
CA GLY A 10 29.92 33.55 -25.20
C GLY A 10 29.63 33.21 -23.74
N ALA A 11 28.52 33.72 -23.21
CA ALA A 11 28.00 33.33 -21.91
C ALA A 11 27.32 31.96 -22.03
N ALA A 12 27.97 30.91 -21.54
CA ALA A 12 27.38 29.58 -21.39
C ALA A 12 26.49 29.58 -20.15
N SER A 13 25.18 29.69 -20.35
CA SER A 13 24.19 29.51 -19.27
C SER A 13 24.08 28.01 -18.90
N ALA A 14 24.69 27.59 -17.81
CA ALA A 14 24.52 26.27 -17.27
C ALA A 14 23.12 26.18 -16.60
N LEU A 15 22.20 25.48 -17.23
CA LEU A 15 20.92 25.10 -16.65
C LEU A 15 21.18 23.99 -15.61
N PHE A 16 21.19 24.36 -14.33
CA PHE A 16 21.16 23.39 -13.23
C PHE A 16 19.76 22.77 -13.14
N PHE A 17 19.60 21.58 -13.68
CA PHE A 17 18.45 20.74 -13.37
C PHE A 17 18.60 20.27 -11.92
N THR A 18 17.91 20.91 -10.99
CA THR A 18 17.72 20.37 -9.66
C THR A 18 16.78 19.17 -9.78
N ALA A 19 17.33 17.97 -9.85
CA ALA A 19 16.57 16.74 -9.66
C ALA A 19 16.02 16.77 -8.23
N GLY A 20 14.73 17.07 -8.09
CA GLY A 20 14.04 17.00 -6.83
C GLY A 20 14.20 15.59 -6.28
N ALA A 21 14.88 15.46 -5.15
CA ALA A 21 15.00 14.19 -4.44
C ALA A 21 13.60 13.80 -3.95
N GLN A 22 12.92 12.93 -4.70
CA GLN A 22 11.69 12.32 -4.23
C GLN A 22 12.06 11.34 -3.10
N ALA A 23 11.45 11.54 -1.93
CA ALA A 23 11.61 10.61 -0.82
C ALA A 23 11.23 9.19 -1.30
N LYS A 24 12.10 8.21 -1.03
CA LYS A 24 11.82 6.82 -1.38
C LYS A 24 10.70 6.30 -0.48
N PRO A 25 9.72 5.57 -1.01
CA PRO A 25 8.71 4.90 -0.22
C PRO A 25 9.36 4.05 0.88
N ARG A 26 8.84 4.15 2.11
CA ARG A 26 9.35 3.39 3.25
C ARG A 26 8.40 2.26 3.58
N LEU A 27 8.91 1.04 3.51
CA LEU A 27 8.20 -0.17 3.88
C LEU A 27 8.44 -0.49 5.36
N THR A 28 7.35 -0.70 6.09
CA THR A 28 7.35 -1.23 7.46
C THR A 28 6.50 -2.48 7.50
N VAL A 29 6.97 -3.51 8.19
CA VAL A 29 6.24 -4.77 8.34
C VAL A 29 6.35 -5.22 9.79
N ASP A 30 5.25 -5.70 10.35
CA ASP A 30 5.17 -6.33 11.65
C ASP A 30 4.33 -7.61 11.56
N ALA A 31 4.75 -8.65 12.26
CA ALA A 31 4.06 -9.94 12.30
C ALA A 31 4.05 -10.49 13.72
N ALA A 32 2.94 -11.08 14.12
CA ALA A 32 2.81 -11.70 15.44
C ALA A 32 3.76 -12.89 15.56
N HIS A 33 4.63 -12.86 16.57
CA HIS A 33 5.69 -13.87 16.77
C HIS A 33 5.17 -15.25 17.16
N ASP A 34 3.97 -15.32 17.74
CA ASP A 34 3.31 -16.54 18.23
C ASP A 34 2.38 -17.17 17.19
N VAL A 35 2.47 -16.75 15.91
CA VAL A 35 1.60 -17.19 14.82
C VAL A 35 2.39 -18.00 13.80
N HIS A 36 1.89 -19.17 13.45
CA HIS A 36 2.38 -20.01 12.36
C HIS A 36 1.50 -19.81 11.12
N PHE A 37 1.99 -19.07 10.14
CA PHE A 37 1.24 -18.74 8.91
C PHE A 37 0.84 -19.99 8.10
N GLY A 38 1.58 -21.08 8.19
CA GLY A 38 1.20 -22.37 7.63
C GLY A 38 -0.12 -22.97 8.16
N ASN A 39 -0.72 -22.39 9.19
CA ASN A 39 -2.04 -22.78 9.69
C ASN A 39 -3.20 -22.07 8.96
N TYR A 40 -2.91 -21.08 8.11
CA TYR A 40 -3.91 -20.28 7.39
C TYR A 40 -3.86 -20.62 5.91
N GLY A 41 -4.76 -21.45 5.42
CA GLY A 41 -4.83 -21.82 4.01
C GLY A 41 -5.71 -20.91 3.16
N THR A 42 -6.57 -20.10 3.80
CA THR A 42 -7.59 -19.30 3.12
C THR A 42 -7.65 -17.87 3.64
N PHE A 43 -8.13 -16.96 2.80
CA PHE A 43 -8.38 -15.57 3.22
C PHE A 43 -9.69 -15.03 2.63
N ASP A 44 -10.25 -14.02 3.28
CA ASP A 44 -11.38 -13.23 2.82
C ASP A 44 -11.10 -11.73 3.03
N TRP A 45 -11.89 -10.87 2.41
CA TRP A 45 -11.76 -9.43 2.54
C TRP A 45 -12.57 -8.88 3.72
N ALA A 46 -12.02 -7.93 4.46
CA ALA A 46 -12.71 -7.24 5.54
C ALA A 46 -13.91 -6.41 5.04
N GLY A 47 -13.88 -6.01 3.79
CA GLY A 47 -14.93 -5.23 3.15
C GLY A 47 -14.74 -5.09 1.65
N THR A 48 -15.81 -4.69 0.98
CA THR A 48 -15.85 -4.49 -0.47
C THR A 48 -15.83 -3.01 -0.88
N THR A 49 -15.89 -2.09 0.10
CA THR A 49 -15.88 -0.64 -0.16
C THR A 49 -14.47 -0.18 -0.53
N PRO A 50 -14.32 0.52 -1.66
CA PRO A 50 -13.04 1.05 -2.07
C PRO A 50 -12.49 2.08 -1.07
N PRO A 51 -11.19 2.13 -0.86
CA PRO A 51 -10.56 3.24 -0.16
C PRO A 51 -10.87 4.58 -0.85
N ARG A 52 -10.83 5.67 -0.07
CA ARG A 52 -11.11 7.01 -0.59
C ARG A 52 -10.22 7.32 -1.81
N GLY A 53 -10.83 7.85 -2.87
CA GLY A 53 -10.14 8.23 -4.10
C GLY A 53 -10.01 7.11 -5.13
N PHE A 54 -10.44 5.90 -4.82
CA PHE A 54 -10.50 4.79 -5.76
C PHE A 54 -11.94 4.41 -6.08
N ASN A 55 -12.22 4.12 -7.35
CA ASN A 55 -13.51 3.57 -7.75
C ASN A 55 -13.53 2.03 -7.56
N SER A 56 -14.72 1.46 -7.59
CA SER A 56 -14.92 0.02 -7.37
C SER A 56 -14.17 -0.85 -8.38
N VAL A 57 -14.03 -0.41 -9.63
CA VAL A 57 -13.34 -1.18 -10.68
C VAL A 57 -11.83 -1.24 -10.38
N GLN A 58 -11.24 -0.11 -10.00
CA GLN A 58 -9.83 -0.06 -9.61
C GLN A 58 -9.57 -0.92 -8.38
N TYR A 59 -10.41 -0.82 -7.37
CA TYR A 59 -10.28 -1.59 -6.14
C TYR A 59 -10.40 -3.10 -6.39
N GLN A 60 -11.41 -3.54 -7.13
CA GLN A 60 -11.56 -4.94 -7.51
C GLN A 60 -10.37 -5.48 -8.32
N ARG A 61 -9.76 -4.65 -9.16
CA ARG A 61 -8.53 -5.04 -9.88
C ARG A 61 -7.40 -5.32 -8.89
N VAL A 62 -7.16 -4.38 -7.98
CA VAL A 62 -6.12 -4.55 -6.94
C VAL A 62 -6.40 -5.77 -6.07
N GLN A 63 -7.65 -6.00 -5.66
CA GLN A 63 -8.02 -7.21 -4.91
C GLN A 63 -7.74 -8.50 -5.68
N ARG A 64 -8.02 -8.55 -6.99
CA ARG A 64 -7.69 -9.71 -7.82
C ARG A 64 -6.17 -9.94 -7.93
N ASP A 65 -5.41 -8.87 -8.07
CA ASP A 65 -3.95 -8.95 -8.17
C ASP A 65 -3.34 -9.45 -6.85
N ILE A 66 -3.85 -8.96 -5.71
CA ILE A 66 -3.48 -9.46 -4.38
C ILE A 66 -3.82 -10.96 -4.27
N ALA A 67 -5.03 -11.34 -4.65
CA ALA A 67 -5.47 -12.74 -4.59
C ALA A 67 -4.59 -13.66 -5.44
N GLY A 68 -4.19 -13.23 -6.64
CA GLY A 68 -3.27 -13.96 -7.49
C GLY A 68 -1.89 -14.16 -6.86
N LYS A 69 -1.33 -13.10 -6.26
CA LYS A 69 -0.02 -13.15 -5.58
C LYS A 69 -0.07 -14.00 -4.30
N LEU A 70 -1.14 -13.90 -3.53
CA LEU A 70 -1.35 -14.77 -2.37
C LEU A 70 -1.55 -16.23 -2.79
N GLY A 71 -2.19 -16.48 -3.93
CA GLY A 71 -2.27 -17.81 -4.53
C GLY A 71 -0.90 -18.44 -4.78
N ASN A 72 0.07 -17.65 -5.28
CA ASN A 72 1.45 -18.09 -5.45
C ASN A 72 2.18 -18.37 -4.13
N LYS A 73 1.68 -17.85 -3.01
CA LYS A 73 2.17 -18.09 -1.65
C LYS A 73 1.43 -19.21 -0.92
N GLY A 74 0.48 -19.89 -1.58
CA GLY A 74 -0.27 -21.03 -1.04
C GLY A 74 -1.66 -20.70 -0.49
N TYR A 75 -2.07 -19.42 -0.45
CA TYR A 75 -3.38 -19.03 0.05
C TYR A 75 -4.47 -19.07 -1.02
N LYS A 76 -5.70 -19.39 -0.62
CA LYS A 76 -6.89 -19.36 -1.50
C LYS A 76 -7.91 -18.36 -0.98
N HIS A 77 -8.49 -17.57 -1.89
CA HIS A 77 -9.63 -16.73 -1.53
C HIS A 77 -10.87 -17.61 -1.30
N ALA A 78 -11.48 -17.46 -0.14
CA ALA A 78 -12.70 -18.18 0.22
C ALA A 78 -13.56 -17.32 1.18
N PRO A 79 -14.89 -17.35 1.05
CA PRO A 79 -15.78 -16.71 2.00
C PRO A 79 -15.51 -17.23 3.42
N LYS A 80 -15.42 -16.33 4.39
CA LYS A 80 -15.06 -16.65 5.79
C LYS A 80 -13.71 -17.37 5.91
N GLY A 81 -12.74 -16.97 5.09
CA GLY A 81 -11.38 -17.52 5.13
C GLY A 81 -10.72 -17.45 6.50
N ASP A 82 -9.63 -18.18 6.69
CA ASP A 82 -8.88 -18.23 7.95
C ASP A 82 -8.30 -16.86 8.33
N LEU A 83 -7.88 -16.09 7.31
CA LEU A 83 -7.45 -14.71 7.46
C LEU A 83 -8.51 -13.75 6.92
N THR A 84 -8.65 -12.61 7.58
CA THR A 84 -9.37 -11.46 7.03
C THR A 84 -8.39 -10.38 6.66
N LEU A 85 -8.40 -9.96 5.39
CA LEU A 85 -7.49 -8.96 4.86
C LEU A 85 -8.16 -7.61 4.70
N ALA A 86 -7.47 -6.56 5.12
CA ALA A 86 -7.89 -5.19 4.96
C ALA A 86 -6.84 -4.37 4.23
N LEU A 87 -7.20 -3.85 3.06
CA LEU A 87 -6.39 -2.89 2.33
C LEU A 87 -6.90 -1.48 2.61
N SER A 88 -6.00 -0.60 3.01
CA SER A 88 -6.33 0.80 3.26
C SER A 88 -5.33 1.75 2.61
N VAL A 89 -5.83 2.94 2.30
CA VAL A 89 -5.07 4.05 1.73
C VAL A 89 -5.30 5.27 2.60
N GLY A 90 -4.22 5.81 3.16
CA GLY A 90 -4.30 6.95 4.05
C GLY A 90 -3.52 6.77 5.36
N LYS A 91 -3.86 7.45 6.41
CA LYS A 91 -3.29 7.26 7.76
C LYS A 91 -4.19 6.35 8.58
N LEU A 92 -3.67 5.18 8.93
CA LEU A 92 -4.28 4.36 9.97
C LEU A 92 -3.94 4.93 11.34
N THR A 93 -4.92 5.49 12.02
CA THR A 93 -4.89 5.60 13.46
C THR A 93 -5.61 4.38 14.02
N LYS A 94 -4.84 3.43 14.56
CA LYS A 94 -5.31 2.26 15.32
C LYS A 94 -6.61 1.62 14.82
N VAL A 95 -6.52 0.42 14.29
CA VAL A 95 -7.69 -0.44 14.04
C VAL A 95 -8.29 -0.83 15.40
N ASP A 96 -9.46 -0.30 15.72
CA ASP A 96 -10.24 -0.74 16.85
C ASP A 96 -11.04 -1.98 16.45
N LEU A 97 -10.49 -3.15 16.78
CA LEU A 97 -11.08 -4.45 16.44
C LEU A 97 -12.41 -4.70 17.16
N ASP A 98 -12.67 -4.06 18.28
CA ASP A 98 -13.94 -4.19 19.01
C ASP A 98 -15.12 -3.60 18.22
N ARG A 99 -14.86 -2.61 17.36
CA ARG A 99 -15.86 -2.04 16.46
C ARG A 99 -16.16 -2.88 15.23
N TRP A 100 -15.27 -3.80 14.86
CA TRP A 100 -15.52 -4.70 13.74
C TRP A 100 -16.84 -5.48 13.84
N ASN A 101 -17.20 -5.90 15.03
CA ASN A 101 -18.37 -6.74 15.24
C ASN A 101 -19.71 -6.03 15.01
N HIS A 102 -19.75 -4.71 14.96
CA HIS A 102 -21.01 -3.95 14.94
C HIS A 102 -21.25 -3.09 13.69
N TRP A 103 -20.21 -2.54 13.04
CA TRP A 103 -20.41 -1.45 12.04
C TRP A 103 -19.60 -1.57 10.76
N GLY A 104 -18.90 -2.66 10.54
CA GLY A 104 -18.01 -2.79 9.39
C GLY A 104 -16.75 -1.92 9.54
N TYR A 105 -15.70 -2.36 8.90
CA TYR A 105 -14.35 -1.85 8.97
C TYR A 105 -14.16 -0.38 8.49
N HIS A 106 -15.21 0.29 8.05
CA HIS A 106 -15.14 1.57 7.34
C HIS A 106 -14.92 2.80 8.22
N ASP A 107 -15.26 2.76 9.49
CA ASP A 107 -15.25 3.96 10.34
C ASP A 107 -13.96 4.14 11.17
N ALA A 108 -13.01 3.20 11.07
CA ALA A 108 -11.80 3.20 11.89
C ALA A 108 -10.61 3.98 11.28
N TYR A 109 -10.74 4.52 10.07
CA TYR A 109 -9.61 5.10 9.34
C TYR A 109 -9.65 6.62 9.30
N THR A 110 -8.72 7.28 9.97
CA THR A 110 -8.35 8.66 9.64
C THR A 110 -7.18 8.64 8.65
N HIS A 111 -7.35 9.27 7.50
CA HIS A 111 -6.38 9.25 6.42
C HIS A 111 -5.29 10.31 6.60
N SER A 112 -4.02 9.92 6.55
CA SER A 112 -2.92 10.83 6.22
C SER A 112 -2.40 10.56 4.81
N GLU A 113 -1.80 11.58 4.21
CA GLU A 113 -1.30 11.53 2.85
C GLU A 113 -0.21 10.46 2.70
N GLY A 114 -0.26 9.71 1.60
CA GLY A 114 0.85 8.91 1.13
C GLY A 114 0.99 7.49 1.66
N GLN A 115 0.04 6.96 2.42
CA GLN A 115 0.17 5.68 3.06
C GLN A 115 -0.72 4.60 2.43
N VAL A 116 -0.15 3.40 2.21
CA VAL A 116 -0.87 2.18 1.85
C VAL A 116 -0.58 1.14 2.90
N SER A 117 -1.61 0.53 3.48
CA SER A 117 -1.45 -0.55 4.45
C SER A 117 -2.26 -1.77 4.02
N LEU A 118 -1.69 -2.95 4.29
CA LEU A 118 -2.39 -4.22 4.23
C LEU A 118 -2.28 -4.87 5.60
N ASP A 119 -3.41 -5.22 6.16
CA ASP A 119 -3.51 -5.87 7.45
C ASP A 119 -4.11 -7.26 7.28
N ALA A 120 -3.61 -8.24 8.03
CA ALA A 120 -4.19 -9.56 8.13
C ALA A 120 -4.59 -9.85 9.57
N PHE A 121 -5.81 -10.33 9.74
CA PHE A 121 -6.38 -10.71 11.03
C PHE A 121 -6.75 -12.19 11.01
N ASP A 122 -6.49 -12.88 12.10
CA ASP A 122 -7.07 -14.19 12.34
C ASP A 122 -8.59 -14.05 12.39
N SER A 123 -9.31 -14.74 11.51
CA SER A 123 -10.76 -14.56 11.36
C SER A 123 -11.56 -15.07 12.57
N LYS A 124 -11.00 -15.99 13.35
CA LYS A 124 -11.64 -16.57 14.54
C LYS A 124 -11.46 -15.66 15.75
N THR A 125 -10.21 -15.26 16.01
CA THR A 125 -9.85 -14.48 17.22
C THR A 125 -9.97 -12.98 17.01
N LYS A 126 -10.07 -12.52 15.75
CA LYS A 126 -10.07 -11.10 15.34
C LYS A 126 -8.76 -10.37 15.68
N ARG A 127 -7.72 -11.10 16.05
CA ARG A 127 -6.42 -10.54 16.39
C ARG A 127 -5.64 -10.23 15.11
N ALA A 128 -4.98 -9.06 15.06
CA ALA A 128 -4.04 -8.75 14.01
C ALA A 128 -2.84 -9.72 14.10
N VAL A 129 -2.53 -10.36 12.97
CA VAL A 129 -1.44 -11.33 12.87
C VAL A 129 -0.32 -10.85 11.96
N TRP A 130 -0.64 -9.92 11.06
CA TRP A 130 0.34 -9.29 10.20
C TRP A 130 -0.11 -7.87 9.81
N HIS A 131 0.85 -6.96 9.77
CA HIS A 131 0.68 -5.59 9.32
C HIS A 131 1.82 -5.22 8.38
N GLY A 132 1.49 -4.67 7.23
CA GLY A 132 2.45 -4.09 6.30
C GLY A 132 2.02 -2.71 5.87
N GLN A 133 2.97 -1.78 5.80
CA GLN A 133 2.70 -0.38 5.45
C GLN A 133 3.79 0.17 4.55
N VAL A 134 3.39 0.86 3.49
CA VAL A 134 4.27 1.68 2.64
C VAL A 134 3.87 3.14 2.79
N THR A 135 4.77 3.96 3.30
CA THR A 135 4.59 5.43 3.42
C THR A 135 5.15 6.13 2.19
N ASP A 136 4.64 7.32 1.89
CA ASP A 136 5.00 8.15 0.73
C ASP A 136 4.75 7.46 -0.63
N ALA A 137 3.88 6.45 -0.65
CA ALA A 137 3.59 5.66 -1.83
C ALA A 137 2.66 6.36 -2.82
N ILE A 138 1.61 7.00 -2.32
CA ILE A 138 0.56 7.61 -3.16
C ILE A 138 0.05 8.93 -2.56
N ASN A 139 -0.49 9.79 -3.43
CA ASN A 139 -1.21 11.00 -3.00
C ASN A 139 -2.71 10.70 -3.01
N PRO A 140 -3.42 10.71 -1.86
CA PRO A 140 -4.85 10.40 -1.79
C PRO A 140 -5.74 11.43 -2.50
N ASN A 141 -5.25 12.66 -2.69
CA ASN A 141 -5.97 13.69 -3.45
C ASN A 141 -5.82 13.53 -4.97
N LYS A 142 -4.83 12.74 -5.40
CA LYS A 142 -4.59 12.39 -6.79
C LYS A 142 -4.19 10.91 -6.85
N PRO A 143 -5.16 9.99 -6.66
CA PRO A 143 -4.87 8.57 -6.60
C PRO A 143 -4.32 8.06 -7.93
N ASP A 144 -3.22 7.32 -7.86
CA ASP A 144 -2.56 6.69 -8.99
C ASP A 144 -2.60 5.17 -8.77
N ALA A 145 -3.31 4.48 -9.66
CA ALA A 145 -3.49 3.04 -9.56
C ALA A 145 -2.17 2.26 -9.72
N GLY A 146 -1.23 2.77 -10.51
CA GLY A 146 0.09 2.15 -10.68
C GLY A 146 0.93 2.25 -9.41
N LYS A 147 0.89 3.40 -8.73
CA LYS A 147 1.56 3.59 -7.44
C LYS A 147 0.94 2.73 -6.35
N LEU A 148 -0.39 2.63 -6.31
CA LEU A 148 -1.08 1.71 -5.39
C LEU A 148 -0.64 0.28 -5.63
N GLN A 149 -0.61 -0.15 -6.90
CA GLN A 149 -0.16 -1.50 -7.26
C GLN A 149 1.29 -1.75 -6.81
N ALA A 150 2.20 -0.82 -7.08
CA ALA A 150 3.59 -0.95 -6.67
C ALA A 150 3.77 -1.04 -5.14
N ALA A 151 2.97 -0.28 -4.38
CA ALA A 151 2.97 -0.36 -2.92
C ALA A 151 2.45 -1.72 -2.42
N VAL A 152 1.35 -2.20 -3.00
CA VAL A 152 0.79 -3.52 -2.69
C VAL A 152 1.79 -4.63 -3.02
N ASP A 153 2.52 -4.52 -4.13
CA ASP A 153 3.53 -5.49 -4.53
C ASP A 153 4.65 -5.60 -3.49
N GLN A 154 5.15 -4.46 -2.99
CA GLN A 154 6.16 -4.43 -1.92
C GLN A 154 5.64 -5.07 -0.62
N LEU A 155 4.37 -4.84 -0.26
CA LEU A 155 3.74 -5.45 0.91
C LEU A 155 3.68 -6.96 0.76
N LEU A 156 3.23 -7.45 -0.40
CA LEU A 156 3.06 -8.88 -0.65
C LEU A 156 4.38 -9.63 -0.77
N GLU A 157 5.48 -8.98 -1.17
CA GLU A 157 6.82 -9.58 -1.10
C GLU A 157 7.18 -10.00 0.34
N LYS A 158 6.75 -9.22 1.32
CA LYS A 158 7.00 -9.45 2.74
C LYS A 158 5.93 -10.27 3.46
N PHE A 159 4.78 -10.48 2.81
CA PHE A 159 3.73 -11.31 3.39
C PHE A 159 4.22 -12.76 3.48
N PRO A 160 4.04 -13.44 4.64
CA PRO A 160 4.50 -14.82 4.82
C PRO A 160 3.87 -15.77 3.80
N SER A 161 4.56 -16.85 3.47
CA SER A 161 3.99 -17.97 2.70
C SER A 161 3.26 -18.94 3.64
N HIS A 162 2.28 -19.62 3.08
CA HIS A 162 1.57 -20.72 3.74
C HIS A 162 2.47 -21.93 3.90
#